data_9cce1822c4429561b8707247e2b456c0
#
_entry.id   9cce1822c4429561b8707247e2b456c0
#
_cell.length_a   1.000
_cell.length_b   1.000
_cell.length_c   1.000
_cell.angle_alpha   90.00
_cell.angle_beta   90.00
_cell.angle_gamma   90.00
#
_symmetry.space_group_name_H-M   'P 1'
#
loop_
_entity.id
_entity.type
_entity.pdbx_description
1 polymer ?
#
loop_
_entity_poly.entity_id
_entity_poly.type
_entity_poly.pdbx_seq_one_letter_code
_entity_poly.pdbx_strand_id
1 'polypeptide(L)'
;MSTEEVTIDFTGVPTIPTGKRDLQKLELALIVSALYSPEVIELIKDPVERATWIDSLAIAAGALARQKAGYSLRQIAEELGRSEVSLRAHLSGKTKAGQLVLKTYERLIRGELKIVAPFISTIRSQREMELEDMLRQLELEKLNCRESLNRLSEELSRVKAELEIVKRSLEEKEKVINEIKELLKSA
;
A
#
# COMPACT_ATOMS: atom_id res chain seq x y z
N MET A 1 -4.07 -25.69 4.12
CA MET A 1 -3.75 -24.35 3.62
C MET A 1 -4.68 -23.39 4.32
N SER A 2 -4.21 -22.67 5.33
CA SER A 2 -5.00 -21.62 6.01
C SER A 2 -5.21 -20.49 5.04
N THR A 3 -6.42 -20.31 4.56
CA THR A 3 -6.82 -19.08 3.89
C THR A 3 -6.85 -17.98 4.96
N GLU A 4 -5.83 -17.16 5.04
CA GLU A 4 -5.87 -15.96 5.86
C GLU A 4 -6.94 -15.05 5.30
N GLU A 5 -8.06 -14.95 6.01
CA GLU A 5 -9.14 -14.04 5.68
C GLU A 5 -8.67 -12.60 5.96
N VAL A 6 -8.58 -11.77 4.92
CA VAL A 6 -8.27 -10.36 5.13
C VAL A 6 -9.50 -9.67 5.72
N THR A 7 -9.38 -9.30 6.97
CA THR A 7 -10.41 -8.52 7.68
C THR A 7 -10.13 -7.03 7.52
N ILE A 8 -11.05 -6.29 6.92
CA ILE A 8 -11.01 -4.83 6.88
C ILE A 8 -11.64 -4.32 8.17
N ASP A 9 -10.85 -3.61 8.97
CA ASP A 9 -11.27 -3.02 10.22
C ASP A 9 -11.57 -1.53 10.03
N PHE A 10 -12.71 -1.07 10.56
CA PHE A 10 -13.19 0.31 10.50
C PHE A 10 -13.09 1.05 11.84
N THR A 11 -12.32 0.53 12.81
CA THR A 11 -12.18 1.13 14.16
C THR A 11 -11.66 2.57 14.16
N GLY A 12 -10.95 2.99 13.10
CA GLY A 12 -10.45 4.36 12.94
C GLY A 12 -11.38 5.33 12.20
N VAL A 13 -12.62 4.93 11.88
CA VAL A 13 -13.57 5.78 11.15
C VAL A 13 -14.37 6.62 12.13
N PRO A 14 -14.34 7.97 12.01
CA PRO A 14 -15.09 8.85 12.89
C PRO A 14 -16.60 8.72 12.65
N THR A 15 -17.36 8.42 13.70
CA THR A 15 -18.82 8.33 13.63
C THR A 15 -19.50 9.69 13.53
N ILE A 16 -18.85 10.74 14.02
CA ILE A 16 -19.27 12.15 13.92
C ILE A 16 -18.15 12.91 13.21
N PRO A 17 -18.28 13.14 11.87
CA PRO A 17 -17.24 13.82 11.11
C PRO A 17 -17.14 15.29 11.48
N THR A 18 -15.92 15.80 11.70
CA THR A 18 -15.62 17.20 12.00
C THR A 18 -15.10 17.99 10.79
N GLY A 19 -14.75 17.30 9.70
CA GLY A 19 -14.23 17.89 8.47
C GLY A 19 -14.48 17.05 7.23
N LYS A 20 -14.15 17.61 6.05
CA LYS A 20 -14.39 16.93 4.75
C LYS A 20 -13.72 15.56 4.66
N ARG A 21 -12.52 15.40 5.18
CA ARG A 21 -11.80 14.13 5.18
C ARG A 21 -12.50 13.06 6.03
N ASP A 22 -13.01 13.45 7.19
CA ASP A 22 -13.73 12.56 8.09
C ASP A 22 -15.08 12.16 7.49
N LEU A 23 -15.75 13.12 6.84
CA LEU A 23 -16.99 12.86 6.11
C LEU A 23 -16.78 11.83 5.01
N GLN A 24 -15.73 11.98 4.20
CA GLN A 24 -15.40 11.03 3.14
C GLN A 24 -15.07 9.63 3.70
N LYS A 25 -14.34 9.56 4.82
CA LYS A 25 -14.05 8.28 5.49
C LYS A 25 -15.33 7.60 5.97
N LEU A 26 -16.23 8.33 6.60
CA LEU A 26 -17.49 7.76 7.08
C LEU A 26 -18.38 7.32 5.90
N GLU A 27 -18.52 8.16 4.88
CA GLU A 27 -19.29 7.84 3.67
C GLU A 27 -18.78 6.58 3.00
N LEU A 28 -17.46 6.49 2.78
CA LEU A 28 -16.82 5.32 2.17
C LEU A 28 -16.99 4.06 3.03
N ALA A 29 -16.80 4.17 4.33
CA ALA A 29 -16.97 3.04 5.25
C ALA A 29 -18.41 2.50 5.22
N LEU A 30 -19.41 3.39 5.17
CA LEU A 30 -20.81 2.99 5.09
C LEU A 30 -21.14 2.33 3.75
N ILE A 31 -20.65 2.88 2.62
CA ILE A 31 -20.86 2.30 1.29
C ILE A 31 -20.23 0.92 1.20
N VAL A 32 -18.94 0.81 1.51
CA VAL A 32 -18.19 -0.44 1.39
C VAL A 32 -18.78 -1.51 2.30
N SER A 33 -19.05 -1.17 3.57
CA SER A 33 -19.58 -2.14 4.52
C SER A 33 -20.98 -2.61 4.19
N ALA A 34 -21.85 -1.70 3.72
CA ALA A 34 -23.19 -2.08 3.28
C ALA A 34 -23.16 -2.92 2.00
N LEU A 35 -22.27 -2.60 1.05
CA LEU A 35 -22.11 -3.32 -0.21
C LEU A 35 -21.70 -4.79 0.01
N TYR A 36 -20.85 -5.03 1.03
CA TYR A 36 -20.39 -6.38 1.41
C TYR A 36 -21.35 -7.09 2.38
N SER A 37 -22.50 -6.51 2.70
CA SER A 37 -23.51 -7.24 3.49
C SER A 37 -24.14 -8.36 2.65
N PRO A 38 -24.43 -9.52 3.29
CA PRO A 38 -25.07 -10.64 2.57
C PRO A 38 -26.35 -10.24 1.86
N GLU A 39 -27.14 -9.36 2.47
CA GLU A 39 -28.40 -8.86 1.92
C GLU A 39 -28.18 -8.09 0.61
N VAL A 40 -27.13 -7.27 0.50
CA VAL A 40 -26.82 -6.49 -0.70
C VAL A 40 -26.20 -7.37 -1.78
N ILE A 41 -25.35 -8.31 -1.41
CA ILE A 41 -24.75 -9.27 -2.34
C ILE A 41 -25.84 -10.04 -3.10
N GLU A 42 -26.90 -10.47 -2.43
CA GLU A 42 -28.04 -11.16 -3.08
C GLU A 42 -28.81 -10.21 -4.02
N LEU A 43 -29.03 -8.96 -3.64
CA LEU A 43 -29.72 -7.97 -4.46
C LEU A 43 -28.94 -7.56 -5.73
N ILE A 44 -27.60 -7.54 -5.66
CA ILE A 44 -26.72 -7.19 -6.79
C ILE A 44 -26.63 -8.32 -7.81
N LYS A 45 -26.99 -9.53 -7.47
CA LYS A 45 -27.04 -10.65 -8.43
C LYS A 45 -28.07 -10.41 -9.55
N ASP A 46 -29.14 -9.65 -9.27
CA ASP A 46 -30.09 -9.25 -10.33
C ASP A 46 -29.49 -8.14 -11.21
N PRO A 47 -29.22 -8.40 -12.51
CA PRO A 47 -28.61 -7.42 -13.39
C PRO A 47 -29.51 -6.21 -13.66
N VAL A 48 -30.83 -6.35 -13.57
CA VAL A 48 -31.79 -5.28 -13.84
C VAL A 48 -31.83 -4.24 -12.72
N GLU A 49 -31.79 -4.70 -11.48
CA GLU A 49 -31.87 -3.82 -10.30
C GLU A 49 -30.51 -3.32 -9.79
N ARG A 50 -29.40 -3.92 -10.24
CA ARG A 50 -28.04 -3.67 -9.74
C ARG A 50 -27.67 -2.19 -9.70
N ALA A 51 -27.83 -1.47 -10.80
CA ALA A 51 -27.43 -0.07 -10.90
C ALA A 51 -28.26 0.82 -9.95
N THR A 52 -29.56 0.58 -9.88
CA THR A 52 -30.47 1.31 -9.00
C THR A 52 -30.16 1.08 -7.53
N TRP A 53 -29.79 -0.14 -7.16
CA TRP A 53 -29.39 -0.48 -5.80
C TRP A 53 -28.10 0.20 -5.36
N ILE A 54 -27.06 0.18 -6.21
CA ILE A 54 -25.77 0.81 -5.91
C ILE A 54 -25.95 2.33 -5.77
N ASP A 55 -26.68 2.97 -6.67
CA ASP A 55 -26.98 4.40 -6.60
C ASP A 55 -27.75 4.75 -5.32
N SER A 56 -28.81 4.01 -5.01
CA SER A 56 -29.60 4.23 -3.80
C SER A 56 -28.80 4.07 -2.52
N LEU A 57 -27.88 3.08 -2.51
CA LEU A 57 -27.00 2.82 -1.35
C LEU A 57 -26.00 3.96 -1.16
N ALA A 58 -25.37 4.42 -2.25
CA ALA A 58 -24.42 5.54 -2.21
C ALA A 58 -25.08 6.82 -1.73
N ILE A 59 -26.31 7.12 -2.22
CA ILE A 59 -27.09 8.28 -1.80
C ILE A 59 -27.46 8.19 -0.31
N ALA A 60 -27.92 7.04 0.16
CA ALA A 60 -28.29 6.84 1.55
C ALA A 60 -27.07 7.01 2.48
N ALA A 61 -25.92 6.45 2.12
CA ALA A 61 -24.67 6.59 2.87
C ALA A 61 -24.15 8.02 2.89
N GLY A 62 -24.11 8.68 1.71
CA GLY A 62 -23.71 10.08 1.59
C GLY A 62 -24.61 11.03 2.36
N ALA A 63 -25.92 10.79 2.37
CA ALA A 63 -26.88 11.56 3.13
C ALA A 63 -26.67 11.40 4.64
N LEU A 64 -26.49 10.17 5.11
CA LEU A 64 -26.26 9.89 6.53
C LEU A 64 -24.95 10.49 7.03
N ALA A 65 -23.85 10.35 6.27
CA ALA A 65 -22.56 10.91 6.64
C ALA A 65 -22.63 12.44 6.80
N ARG A 66 -23.29 13.14 5.86
CA ARG A 66 -23.50 14.60 5.92
C ARG A 66 -24.40 15.01 7.06
N GLN A 67 -25.47 14.27 7.32
CA GLN A 67 -26.35 14.51 8.46
C GLN A 67 -25.56 14.40 9.78
N LYS A 68 -24.67 13.41 9.90
CA LYS A 68 -23.80 13.25 11.10
C LYS A 68 -22.74 14.34 11.21
N ALA A 69 -22.35 14.94 10.09
CA ALA A 69 -21.50 16.12 10.06
C ALA A 69 -22.24 17.44 10.34
N GLY A 70 -23.56 17.40 10.63
CA GLY A 70 -24.36 18.57 10.97
C GLY A 70 -24.90 19.36 9.77
N TYR A 71 -24.88 18.82 8.56
CA TYR A 71 -25.42 19.47 7.38
C TYR A 71 -26.96 19.49 7.43
N SER A 72 -27.55 20.62 7.00
CA SER A 72 -28.99 20.71 6.81
C SER A 72 -29.46 19.81 5.64
N LEU A 73 -30.71 19.36 5.68
CA LEU A 73 -31.27 18.53 4.63
C LEU A 73 -31.19 19.19 3.25
N ARG A 74 -31.35 20.51 3.20
CA ARG A 74 -31.23 21.32 1.98
C ARG A 74 -29.81 21.28 1.42
N GLN A 75 -28.81 21.49 2.26
CA GLN A 75 -27.39 21.39 1.82
C GLN A 75 -27.06 19.98 1.29
N ILE A 76 -27.56 18.94 1.97
CA ILE A 76 -27.39 17.56 1.50
C ILE A 76 -28.05 17.36 0.14
N ALA A 77 -29.24 17.91 -0.08
CA ALA A 77 -29.97 17.82 -1.33
C ALA A 77 -29.22 18.50 -2.48
N GLU A 78 -28.68 19.69 -2.23
CA GLU A 78 -27.87 20.44 -3.20
C GLU A 78 -26.58 19.68 -3.57
N GLU A 79 -25.85 19.15 -2.58
CA GLU A 79 -24.59 18.44 -2.83
C GLU A 79 -24.75 17.08 -3.53
N LEU A 80 -25.79 16.33 -3.17
CA LEU A 80 -26.04 15.01 -3.75
C LEU A 80 -26.89 15.05 -5.01
N GLY A 81 -27.43 16.21 -5.39
CA GLY A 81 -28.31 16.35 -6.55
C GLY A 81 -29.60 15.55 -6.42
N ARG A 82 -30.17 15.47 -5.20
CA ARG A 82 -31.38 14.68 -4.90
C ARG A 82 -32.40 15.52 -4.16
N SER A 83 -33.70 15.13 -4.30
CA SER A 83 -34.78 15.85 -3.59
C SER A 83 -34.72 15.60 -2.09
N GLU A 84 -35.08 16.62 -1.29
CA GLU A 84 -35.19 16.48 0.16
C GLU A 84 -36.14 15.35 0.58
N VAL A 85 -37.20 15.12 -0.19
CA VAL A 85 -38.18 14.05 0.06
C VAL A 85 -37.51 12.68 -0.02
N SER A 86 -36.72 12.45 -1.08
CA SER A 86 -35.97 11.20 -1.26
C SER A 86 -34.95 11.00 -0.12
N LEU A 87 -34.18 12.04 0.20
CA LEU A 87 -33.18 11.98 1.27
C LEU A 87 -33.84 11.72 2.63
N ARG A 88 -34.96 12.35 2.91
CA ARG A 88 -35.73 12.11 4.16
C ARG A 88 -36.23 10.66 4.24
N ALA A 89 -36.61 10.05 3.11
CA ALA A 89 -37.02 8.66 3.07
C ALA A 89 -35.84 7.70 3.38
N HIS A 90 -34.64 7.98 2.85
CA HIS A 90 -33.43 7.23 3.18
C HIS A 90 -33.04 7.39 4.66
N LEU A 91 -32.95 8.62 5.14
CA LEU A 91 -32.53 8.93 6.50
C LEU A 91 -33.51 8.42 7.59
N SER A 92 -34.79 8.30 7.26
CA SER A 92 -35.81 7.74 8.15
C SER A 92 -35.95 6.21 8.08
N GLY A 93 -35.16 5.54 7.24
CA GLY A 93 -35.25 4.08 7.04
C GLY A 93 -36.49 3.62 6.30
N LYS A 94 -37.20 4.49 5.58
CA LYS A 94 -38.35 4.11 4.75
C LYS A 94 -37.97 3.34 3.49
N THR A 95 -36.72 3.46 3.06
CA THR A 95 -36.18 2.72 1.91
C THR A 95 -35.32 1.56 2.40
N LYS A 96 -35.23 0.48 1.61
CA LYS A 96 -34.33 -0.65 1.94
C LYS A 96 -32.85 -0.22 2.04
N ALA A 97 -32.40 0.65 1.11
CA ALA A 97 -31.04 1.22 1.16
C ALA A 97 -30.80 2.03 2.43
N GLY A 98 -31.76 2.86 2.85
CA GLY A 98 -31.68 3.60 4.10
C GLY A 98 -31.61 2.70 5.32
N GLN A 99 -32.41 1.65 5.37
CA GLN A 99 -32.38 0.65 6.47
C GLN A 99 -31.02 -0.03 6.59
N LEU A 100 -30.45 -0.47 5.44
CA LEU A 100 -29.13 -1.11 5.42
C LEU A 100 -28.01 -0.19 5.90
N VAL A 101 -28.03 1.07 5.42
CA VAL A 101 -27.02 2.05 5.84
C VAL A 101 -27.14 2.42 7.31
N LEU A 102 -28.35 2.59 7.83
CA LEU A 102 -28.59 2.84 9.25
C LEU A 102 -28.11 1.68 10.12
N LYS A 103 -28.45 0.42 9.75
CA LYS A 103 -27.97 -0.78 10.43
C LYS A 103 -26.44 -0.90 10.40
N THR A 104 -25.81 -0.55 9.26
CA THR A 104 -24.35 -0.51 9.12
C THR A 104 -23.72 0.55 10.03
N TYR A 105 -24.32 1.73 10.11
CA TYR A 105 -23.87 2.79 11.01
C TYR A 105 -23.98 2.40 12.49
N GLU A 106 -25.05 1.74 12.88
CA GLU A 106 -25.19 1.22 14.25
C GLU A 106 -24.10 0.20 14.60
N ARG A 107 -23.77 -0.71 13.67
CA ARG A 107 -22.66 -1.66 13.83
C ARG A 107 -21.30 -0.95 13.91
N LEU A 108 -21.12 0.13 13.14
CA LEU A 108 -19.90 0.95 13.20
C LEU A 108 -19.75 1.59 14.60
N ILE A 109 -20.82 2.17 15.15
CA ILE A 109 -20.81 2.76 16.51
C ILE A 109 -20.45 1.73 17.57
N ARG A 110 -20.93 0.49 17.44
CA ARG A 110 -20.63 -0.60 18.37
C ARG A 110 -19.23 -1.20 18.21
N GLY A 111 -18.47 -0.79 17.18
CA GLY A 111 -17.18 -1.38 16.86
C GLY A 111 -17.27 -2.81 16.29
N GLU A 112 -18.47 -3.21 15.84
CA GLU A 112 -18.77 -4.56 15.33
C GLU A 112 -18.59 -4.67 13.82
N LEU A 113 -18.16 -3.58 13.16
CA LEU A 113 -18.07 -3.52 11.72
C LEU A 113 -16.75 -4.14 11.24
N LYS A 114 -16.84 -5.36 10.75
CA LYS A 114 -15.73 -6.10 10.13
C LYS A 114 -16.20 -6.66 8.79
N ILE A 115 -15.39 -6.48 7.75
CA ILE A 115 -15.64 -7.08 6.46
C ILE A 115 -14.59 -8.17 6.23
N VAL A 116 -15.04 -9.36 5.94
CA VAL A 116 -14.20 -10.45 5.46
C VAL A 116 -14.30 -10.44 3.94
N ALA A 117 -13.19 -10.10 3.27
CA ALA A 117 -13.14 -10.03 1.82
C ALA A 117 -12.37 -11.24 1.26
N PRO A 118 -13.07 -12.33 0.90
CA PRO A 118 -12.43 -13.62 0.55
C PRO A 118 -11.56 -13.55 -0.73
N PHE A 119 -11.79 -12.57 -1.60
CA PHE A 119 -10.99 -12.41 -2.82
C PHE A 119 -9.77 -11.48 -2.67
N ILE A 120 -9.69 -10.70 -1.58
CA ILE A 120 -8.51 -9.84 -1.31
C ILE A 120 -7.34 -10.70 -0.82
N SER A 121 -7.61 -11.80 -0.12
CA SER A 121 -6.57 -12.74 0.33
C SER A 121 -5.79 -13.35 -0.84
N THR A 122 -6.49 -13.69 -1.94
CA THR A 122 -5.84 -14.28 -3.13
C THR A 122 -4.89 -13.30 -3.83
N ILE A 123 -5.31 -12.03 -3.94
CA ILE A 123 -4.47 -10.98 -4.57
C ILE A 123 -3.27 -10.64 -3.69
N ARG A 124 -3.48 -10.59 -2.39
CA ARG A 124 -2.42 -10.28 -1.42
C ARG A 124 -1.38 -11.39 -1.36
N SER A 125 -1.81 -12.67 -1.33
CA SER A 125 -0.89 -13.80 -1.32
C SER A 125 -0.03 -13.88 -2.60
N GLN A 126 -0.59 -13.61 -3.78
CA GLN A 126 0.18 -13.55 -5.03
C GLN A 126 1.25 -12.44 -4.98
N ARG A 127 0.88 -11.25 -4.54
CA ARG A 127 1.79 -10.10 -4.45
C ARG A 127 2.85 -10.27 -3.36
N GLU A 128 2.53 -10.94 -2.27
CA GLU A 128 3.48 -11.32 -1.21
C GLU A 128 4.49 -12.35 -1.73
N MET A 129 4.04 -13.37 -2.47
CA MET A 129 4.92 -14.34 -3.12
C MET A 129 5.86 -13.69 -4.16
N GLU A 130 5.34 -12.80 -5.01
CA GLU A 130 6.16 -12.06 -5.97
C GLU A 130 7.22 -11.19 -5.26
N LEU A 131 6.85 -10.57 -4.15
CA LEU A 131 7.76 -9.74 -3.36
C LEU A 131 8.83 -10.57 -2.66
N GLU A 132 8.47 -11.74 -2.12
CA GLU A 132 9.41 -12.68 -1.50
C GLU A 132 10.40 -13.23 -2.53
N ASP A 133 9.96 -13.58 -3.73
CA ASP A 133 10.83 -14.03 -4.82
C ASP A 133 11.78 -12.92 -5.27
N MET A 134 11.30 -11.69 -5.37
CA MET A 134 12.14 -10.53 -5.71
C MET A 134 13.18 -10.24 -4.62
N LEU A 135 12.81 -10.32 -3.36
CA LEU A 135 13.75 -10.19 -2.23
C LEU A 135 14.82 -11.26 -2.27
N ARG A 136 14.44 -12.51 -2.54
CA ARG A 136 15.39 -13.63 -2.68
C ARG A 136 16.38 -13.42 -3.83
N GLN A 137 15.93 -12.92 -4.97
CA GLN A 137 16.81 -12.59 -6.10
C GLN A 137 17.81 -11.48 -5.74
N LEU A 138 17.35 -10.41 -5.10
CA LEU A 138 18.20 -9.31 -4.64
C LEU A 138 19.24 -9.76 -3.61
N GLU A 139 18.90 -10.67 -2.71
CA GLU A 139 19.85 -11.25 -1.76
C GLU A 139 20.94 -12.06 -2.45
N LEU A 140 20.59 -12.87 -3.47
CA LEU A 140 21.53 -13.60 -4.29
C LEU A 140 22.47 -12.68 -5.08
N GLU A 141 21.95 -11.63 -5.71
CA GLU A 141 22.77 -10.64 -6.42
C GLU A 141 23.72 -9.92 -5.47
N LYS A 142 23.24 -9.55 -4.27
CA LYS A 142 24.06 -8.93 -3.23
C LYS A 142 25.20 -9.84 -2.79
N LEU A 143 24.94 -11.14 -2.65
CA LEU A 143 25.97 -12.12 -2.31
C LEU A 143 27.04 -12.23 -3.40
N ASN A 144 26.62 -12.38 -4.66
CA ASN A 144 27.51 -12.45 -5.82
C ASN A 144 28.36 -11.18 -5.98
N CYS A 145 27.76 -10.02 -5.77
CA CYS A 145 28.47 -8.75 -5.80
C CYS A 145 29.53 -8.66 -4.70
N ARG A 146 29.22 -9.14 -3.49
CA ARG A 146 30.16 -9.16 -2.37
C ARG A 146 31.33 -10.11 -2.62
N GLU A 147 31.09 -11.27 -3.21
CA GLU A 147 32.17 -12.21 -3.59
C GLU A 147 33.07 -11.62 -4.67
N SER A 148 32.49 -10.94 -5.67
CA SER A 148 33.26 -10.28 -6.72
C SER A 148 34.12 -9.14 -6.16
N LEU A 149 33.61 -8.36 -5.23
CA LEU A 149 34.36 -7.32 -4.53
C LEU A 149 35.54 -7.90 -3.71
N ASN A 150 35.33 -9.03 -3.04
CA ASN A 150 36.40 -9.68 -2.29
C ASN A 150 37.52 -10.18 -3.23
N ARG A 151 37.17 -10.81 -4.36
CA ARG A 151 38.16 -11.27 -5.38
C ARG A 151 38.97 -10.10 -5.93
N LEU A 152 38.29 -9.02 -6.32
CA LEU A 152 38.96 -7.81 -6.83
C LEU A 152 39.86 -7.16 -5.76
N SER A 153 39.46 -7.18 -4.50
CA SER A 153 40.29 -6.67 -3.40
C SER A 153 41.57 -7.50 -3.19
N GLU A 154 41.45 -8.82 -3.30
CA GLU A 154 42.60 -9.74 -3.23
C GLU A 154 43.55 -9.54 -4.42
N GLU A 155 43.04 -9.47 -5.64
CA GLU A 155 43.84 -9.17 -6.84
C GLU A 155 44.56 -7.84 -6.73
N LEU A 156 43.87 -6.81 -6.29
CA LEU A 156 44.43 -5.49 -6.08
C LEU A 156 45.57 -5.51 -5.04
N SER A 157 45.43 -6.30 -4.01
CA SER A 157 46.47 -6.50 -2.99
C SER A 157 47.71 -7.22 -3.58
N ARG A 158 47.51 -8.24 -4.41
CA ARG A 158 48.59 -8.95 -5.10
C ARG A 158 49.34 -8.04 -6.05
N VAL A 159 48.63 -7.32 -6.94
CA VAL A 159 49.22 -6.39 -7.89
C VAL A 159 50.00 -5.28 -7.19
N LYS A 160 49.50 -4.75 -6.06
CA LYS A 160 50.23 -3.78 -5.27
C LYS A 160 51.54 -4.35 -4.69
N ALA A 161 51.52 -5.58 -4.19
CA ALA A 161 52.73 -6.23 -3.69
C ALA A 161 53.76 -6.47 -4.81
N GLU A 162 53.32 -6.93 -5.96
CA GLU A 162 54.20 -7.11 -7.14
C GLU A 162 54.80 -5.77 -7.59
N LEU A 163 54.01 -4.71 -7.63
CA LEU A 163 54.45 -3.37 -8.00
C LEU A 163 55.54 -2.86 -7.05
N GLU A 164 55.43 -3.10 -5.75
CA GLU A 164 56.45 -2.75 -4.78
C GLU A 164 57.75 -3.52 -4.94
N ILE A 165 57.67 -4.81 -5.29
CA ILE A 165 58.86 -5.61 -5.60
C ILE A 165 59.56 -5.08 -6.84
N VAL A 166 58.84 -4.77 -7.90
CA VAL A 166 59.40 -4.25 -9.17
C VAL A 166 60.03 -2.88 -8.94
N LYS A 167 59.41 -2.00 -8.14
CA LYS A 167 59.98 -0.69 -7.79
C LYS A 167 61.30 -0.82 -7.07
N ARG A 168 61.39 -1.70 -6.07
CA ARG A 168 62.65 -1.93 -5.32
C ARG A 168 63.76 -2.45 -6.27
N SER A 169 63.42 -3.42 -7.14
CA SER A 169 64.38 -3.92 -8.11
C SER A 169 64.84 -2.84 -9.12
N LEU A 170 63.95 -1.94 -9.48
CA LEU A 170 64.30 -0.82 -10.33
C LEU A 170 65.27 0.17 -9.66
N GLU A 171 64.98 0.54 -8.38
CA GLU A 171 65.82 1.40 -7.56
C GLU A 171 67.22 0.80 -7.37
N GLU A 172 67.32 -0.50 -7.12
CA GLU A 172 68.62 -1.21 -7.00
C GLU A 172 69.42 -1.17 -8.32
N LYS A 173 68.77 -1.41 -9.44
CA LYS A 173 69.39 -1.32 -10.77
C LYS A 173 69.83 0.10 -11.11
N GLU A 174 69.03 1.12 -10.79
CA GLU A 174 69.40 2.52 -10.97
C GLU A 174 70.63 2.90 -10.13
N LYS A 175 70.75 2.42 -8.87
CA LYS A 175 71.94 2.64 -8.05
C LYS A 175 73.19 2.01 -8.68
N VAL A 176 73.14 0.77 -9.15
CA VAL A 176 74.26 0.11 -9.82
C VAL A 176 74.67 0.83 -11.10
N ILE A 177 73.68 1.29 -11.89
CA ILE A 177 73.97 2.06 -13.13
C ILE A 177 74.65 3.40 -12.76
N ASN A 178 74.26 4.07 -11.71
CA ASN A 178 74.87 5.31 -11.29
C ASN A 178 76.28 5.10 -10.74
N GLU A 179 76.54 4.02 -10.00
CA GLU A 179 77.89 3.62 -9.53
C GLU A 179 78.81 3.31 -10.73
N ILE A 180 78.35 2.57 -11.73
CA ILE A 180 79.12 2.32 -12.98
C ILE A 180 79.45 3.61 -13.71
N LYS A 181 78.46 4.54 -13.80
CA LYS A 181 78.70 5.85 -14.45
C LYS A 181 79.76 6.70 -13.76
N GLU A 182 79.78 6.66 -12.44
CA GLU A 182 80.79 7.38 -11.67
C GLU A 182 82.22 6.74 -11.80
N LEU A 183 82.29 5.43 -11.81
CA LEU A 183 83.55 4.71 -12.06
C LEU A 183 84.11 5.02 -13.47
N LEU A 184 83.25 5.06 -14.49
CA LEU A 184 83.63 5.38 -15.85
C LEU A 184 84.09 6.86 -16.05
N LYS A 185 83.65 7.78 -15.22
CA LYS A 185 84.12 9.17 -15.23
C LYS A 185 85.45 9.40 -14.54
N SER A 186 85.80 8.47 -13.61
CA SER A 186 87.03 8.53 -12.83
C SER A 186 88.23 7.79 -13.49
N ALA A 187 87.97 7.02 -14.54
CA ALA A 187 88.96 6.33 -15.35
C ALA A 187 89.35 7.13 -16.58
#